data_cc8f73fd92d206370fe96f4ccbb62ccd
#
_entry.id   cc8f73fd92d206370fe96f4ccbb62ccd
#
_cell.length_a   1.000
_cell.length_b   1.000
_cell.length_c   1.000
_cell.angle_alpha   90.00
_cell.angle_beta   90.00
_cell.angle_gamma   90.00
#
_symmetry.space_group_name_H-M   'P 1'
#
loop_
_entity.id
_entity.type
_entity.pdbx_description
1 polymer ?
#
loop_
_entity_poly.entity_id
_entity_poly.type
_entity_poly.pdbx_seq_one_letter_code
_entity_poly.pdbx_strand_id
1 'polypeptide(L)'
;VSCHRDMDALNMTFSKVEKCMDLCPDSALNLLKGIPEPEKLWGESQATYALLMTQAMDKNYMKFSSDSLIALALNYYTITQTSPVMYAKALFYHGRVMLELDKEEEALKFFLAAKDIYERTKDHKMLALIAEEVGMINRKQDLYDDALTNFREALTTYKQLKDSLSVISASLNIARVYLFKSEWDSCSLYYNNALEIACLLYTSPSPRDA
;
A
#
# COMPACT_ATOMS: atom_id res chain seq x y z
N VAL A 1 -37.47 5.48 2.34
CA VAL A 1 -37.28 4.10 1.80
C VAL A 1 -36.23 4.08 0.68
N SER A 2 -36.06 5.13 -0.14
CA SER A 2 -35.02 5.22 -1.19
C SER A 2 -33.61 5.33 -0.57
N CYS A 3 -33.40 6.25 0.34
CA CYS A 3 -32.11 6.58 0.93
C CYS A 3 -31.41 5.37 1.62
N HIS A 4 -32.17 4.45 2.21
CA HIS A 4 -31.60 3.26 2.85
C HIS A 4 -31.11 2.23 1.82
N ARG A 5 -31.84 2.05 0.72
CA ARG A 5 -31.44 1.15 -0.39
C ARG A 5 -30.18 1.66 -1.10
N ASP A 6 -30.05 2.97 -1.24
CA ASP A 6 -28.88 3.57 -1.89
C ASP A 6 -27.62 3.42 -1.03
N MET A 7 -27.73 3.53 0.30
CA MET A 7 -26.64 3.28 1.25
C MET A 7 -26.21 1.81 1.27
N ASP A 8 -27.17 0.87 1.27
CA ASP A 8 -26.86 -0.57 1.23
C ASP A 8 -26.13 -0.94 -0.07
N ALA A 9 -26.56 -0.41 -1.21
CA ALA A 9 -25.92 -0.62 -2.50
C ALA A 9 -24.49 -0.05 -2.53
N LEU A 10 -24.27 1.12 -1.92
CA LEU A 10 -22.96 1.75 -1.81
C LEU A 10 -22.01 0.90 -0.94
N ASN A 11 -22.48 0.45 0.23
CA ASN A 11 -21.70 -0.41 1.14
C ASN A 11 -21.35 -1.75 0.49
N MET A 12 -22.27 -2.34 -0.29
CA MET A 12 -21.97 -3.53 -1.10
C MET A 12 -20.89 -3.27 -2.14
N THR A 13 -20.88 -2.09 -2.75
CA THR A 13 -19.85 -1.69 -3.71
C THR A 13 -18.51 -1.54 -3.04
N PHE A 14 -18.43 -0.85 -1.90
CA PHE A 14 -17.19 -0.74 -1.12
C PHE A 14 -16.64 -2.11 -0.71
N SER A 15 -17.49 -3.00 -0.23
CA SER A 15 -17.06 -4.37 0.12
C SER A 15 -16.52 -5.16 -1.08
N LYS A 16 -17.10 -5.00 -2.28
CA LYS A 16 -16.55 -5.60 -3.51
C LYS A 16 -15.20 -4.99 -3.88
N VAL A 17 -15.08 -3.67 -3.79
CA VAL A 17 -13.83 -2.94 -4.03
C VAL A 17 -12.72 -3.44 -3.13
N GLU A 18 -12.96 -3.56 -1.82
CA GLU A 18 -11.96 -4.05 -0.87
C GLU A 18 -11.49 -5.47 -1.20
N LYS A 19 -12.42 -6.36 -1.57
CA LYS A 19 -12.09 -7.75 -1.92
C LYS A 19 -11.23 -7.88 -3.18
N CYS A 20 -11.42 -7.01 -4.16
CA CYS A 20 -10.65 -7.08 -5.43
C CYS A 20 -9.44 -6.14 -5.45
N MET A 21 -9.27 -5.28 -4.45
CA MET A 21 -8.24 -4.24 -4.42
C MET A 21 -6.81 -4.76 -4.62
N ASP A 22 -6.46 -5.89 -4.01
CA ASP A 22 -5.11 -6.46 -4.11
C ASP A 22 -4.92 -7.34 -5.35
N LEU A 23 -5.96 -8.01 -5.81
CA LEU A 23 -5.89 -8.97 -6.92
C LEU A 23 -6.17 -8.34 -8.28
N CYS A 24 -7.08 -7.38 -8.33
CA CYS A 24 -7.57 -6.75 -9.56
C CYS A 24 -7.80 -5.24 -9.33
N PRO A 25 -6.74 -4.44 -9.09
CA PRO A 25 -6.87 -3.02 -8.77
C PRO A 25 -7.58 -2.20 -9.87
N ASP A 26 -7.45 -2.59 -11.13
CA ASP A 26 -8.20 -1.99 -12.24
C ASP A 26 -9.71 -2.13 -12.07
N SER A 27 -10.15 -3.32 -11.65
CA SER A 27 -11.58 -3.59 -11.38
C SER A 27 -12.07 -2.78 -10.18
N ALA A 28 -11.26 -2.67 -9.12
CA ALA A 28 -11.55 -1.83 -7.96
C ALA A 28 -11.73 -0.36 -8.37
N LEU A 29 -10.82 0.16 -9.17
CA LEU A 29 -10.87 1.53 -9.69
C LEU A 29 -12.13 1.77 -10.54
N ASN A 30 -12.48 0.83 -11.41
CA ASN A 30 -13.66 0.94 -12.28
C ASN A 30 -14.96 0.90 -11.46
N LEU A 31 -15.05 0.07 -10.42
CA LEU A 31 -16.20 0.04 -9.51
C LEU A 31 -16.36 1.38 -8.78
N LEU A 32 -15.27 1.98 -8.32
CA LEU A 32 -15.30 3.28 -7.65
C LEU A 32 -15.70 4.41 -8.59
N LYS A 33 -15.19 4.42 -9.83
CA LYS A 33 -15.57 5.38 -10.87
C LYS A 33 -17.03 5.24 -11.29
N GLY A 34 -17.63 4.07 -11.12
CA GLY A 34 -19.04 3.81 -11.40
C GLY A 34 -20.00 4.31 -10.32
N ILE A 35 -19.50 4.80 -9.17
CA ILE A 35 -20.36 5.40 -8.13
C ILE A 35 -20.89 6.75 -8.63
N PRO A 36 -22.23 6.92 -8.68
CA PRO A 36 -22.81 8.16 -9.17
C PRO A 36 -22.61 9.29 -8.14
N GLU A 37 -22.35 10.49 -8.64
CA GLU A 37 -22.27 11.75 -7.86
C GLU A 37 -21.41 11.62 -6.57
N PRO A 38 -20.14 11.12 -6.67
CA PRO A 38 -19.33 10.86 -5.49
C PRO A 38 -19.03 12.12 -4.67
N GLU A 39 -19.14 13.30 -5.30
CA GLU A 39 -19.01 14.60 -4.64
C GLU A 39 -20.16 14.92 -3.68
N LYS A 40 -21.28 14.21 -3.79
CA LYS A 40 -22.44 14.33 -2.87
C LYS A 40 -22.34 13.39 -1.67
N LEU A 41 -21.34 12.51 -1.63
CA LEU A 41 -21.09 11.67 -0.46
C LEU A 41 -20.68 12.53 0.72
N TRP A 42 -21.07 12.10 1.93
CA TRP A 42 -20.76 12.78 3.17
C TRP A 42 -20.44 11.79 4.30
N GLY A 43 -19.79 12.29 5.34
CA GLY A 43 -19.46 11.49 6.54
C GLY A 43 -18.59 10.28 6.21
N GLU A 44 -18.95 9.12 6.75
CA GLU A 44 -18.18 7.88 6.60
C GLU A 44 -18.11 7.41 5.14
N SER A 45 -19.19 7.55 4.39
CA SER A 45 -19.22 7.14 2.99
C SER A 45 -18.26 7.95 2.13
N GLN A 46 -18.16 9.27 2.38
CA GLN A 46 -17.17 10.12 1.71
C GLN A 46 -15.75 9.74 2.07
N ALA A 47 -15.48 9.50 3.36
CA ALA A 47 -14.16 9.11 3.84
C ALA A 47 -13.74 7.75 3.28
N THR A 48 -14.64 6.76 3.28
CA THR A 48 -14.40 5.43 2.72
C THR A 48 -14.14 5.51 1.22
N TYR A 49 -14.96 6.25 0.48
CA TYR A 49 -14.76 6.48 -0.94
C TYR A 49 -13.39 7.10 -1.22
N ALA A 50 -13.04 8.18 -0.50
CA ALA A 50 -11.78 8.88 -0.67
C ALA A 50 -10.56 7.97 -0.40
N LEU A 51 -10.62 7.16 0.67
CA LEU A 51 -9.57 6.22 1.00
C LEU A 51 -9.43 5.11 -0.05
N LEU A 52 -10.53 4.47 -0.43
CA LEU A 52 -10.51 3.38 -1.41
C LEU A 52 -10.12 3.88 -2.81
N MET A 53 -10.56 5.07 -3.20
CA MET A 53 -10.18 5.68 -4.48
C MET A 53 -8.67 5.99 -4.50
N THR A 54 -8.13 6.57 -3.43
CA THR A 54 -6.69 6.82 -3.32
C THR A 54 -5.90 5.51 -3.40
N GLN A 55 -6.34 4.48 -2.66
CA GLN A 55 -5.72 3.16 -2.71
C GLN A 55 -5.76 2.55 -4.12
N ALA A 56 -6.91 2.64 -4.80
CA ALA A 56 -7.04 2.12 -6.16
C ALA A 56 -6.16 2.88 -7.16
N MET A 57 -6.08 4.20 -7.03
CA MET A 57 -5.21 5.03 -7.86
C MET A 57 -3.73 4.68 -7.65
N ASP A 58 -3.29 4.55 -6.39
CA ASP A 58 -1.91 4.17 -6.06
C ASP A 58 -1.54 2.80 -6.63
N LYS A 59 -2.41 1.80 -6.45
CA LYS A 59 -2.19 0.44 -6.99
C LYS A 59 -2.24 0.35 -8.52
N ASN A 60 -2.86 1.32 -9.19
CA ASN A 60 -2.86 1.45 -10.64
C ASN A 60 -1.77 2.40 -11.15
N TYR A 61 -0.81 2.78 -10.30
CA TYR A 61 0.31 3.66 -10.65
C TYR A 61 -0.13 5.00 -11.25
N MET A 62 -1.29 5.51 -10.82
CA MET A 62 -1.79 6.81 -11.25
C MET A 62 -1.08 7.92 -10.47
N LYS A 63 -0.72 8.98 -11.19
CA LYS A 63 -0.08 10.15 -10.57
C LYS A 63 -1.08 10.97 -9.76
N PHE A 64 -0.64 11.42 -8.60
CA PHE A 64 -1.37 12.37 -7.78
C PHE A 64 -0.91 13.79 -8.08
N SER A 65 -1.86 14.72 -8.19
CA SER A 65 -1.60 16.16 -8.33
C SER A 65 -1.79 16.92 -7.02
N SER A 66 -2.46 16.32 -6.05
CA SER A 66 -2.70 16.86 -4.71
C SER A 66 -3.08 15.75 -3.74
N ASP A 67 -3.07 16.06 -2.46
CA ASP A 67 -3.50 15.18 -1.37
C ASP A 67 -4.97 15.39 -0.96
N SER A 68 -5.69 16.29 -1.63
CA SER A 68 -7.03 16.71 -1.22
C SER A 68 -8.01 15.55 -1.06
N LEU A 69 -7.90 14.50 -1.89
CA LEU A 69 -8.80 13.35 -1.81
C LEU A 69 -8.54 12.53 -0.53
N ILE A 70 -7.30 12.15 -0.26
CA ILE A 70 -6.96 11.35 0.93
C ILE A 70 -7.12 12.16 2.22
N ALA A 71 -6.96 13.49 2.16
CA ALA A 71 -7.16 14.37 3.29
C ALA A 71 -8.60 14.34 3.80
N LEU A 72 -9.62 14.10 2.94
CA LEU A 72 -11.01 13.90 3.37
C LEU A 72 -11.13 12.68 4.30
N ALA A 73 -10.52 11.57 3.92
CA ALA A 73 -10.53 10.36 4.74
C ALA A 73 -9.78 10.56 6.06
N LEU A 74 -8.57 11.11 5.98
CA LEU A 74 -7.74 11.36 7.15
C LEU A 74 -8.44 12.28 8.15
N ASN A 75 -9.01 13.39 7.69
CA ASN A 75 -9.74 14.33 8.54
C ASN A 75 -10.93 13.66 9.24
N TYR A 76 -11.74 12.90 8.50
CA TYR A 76 -12.88 12.19 9.06
C TYR A 76 -12.45 11.23 10.18
N TYR A 77 -11.49 10.34 9.93
CA TYR A 77 -11.05 9.35 10.93
C TYR A 77 -10.28 9.97 12.09
N THR A 78 -9.61 11.10 11.91
CA THR A 78 -8.99 11.88 12.99
C THR A 78 -10.02 12.43 13.95
N ILE A 79 -11.12 13.00 13.42
CA ILE A 79 -12.16 13.62 14.24
C ILE A 79 -13.04 12.57 14.93
N THR A 80 -13.47 11.56 14.17
CA THR A 80 -14.46 10.60 14.67
C THR A 80 -13.87 9.48 15.50
N GLN A 81 -12.60 9.12 15.27
CA GLN A 81 -11.91 8.00 15.90
C GLN A 81 -12.69 6.67 15.86
N THR A 82 -13.56 6.52 14.88
CA THR A 82 -14.46 5.37 14.75
C THR A 82 -13.75 4.08 14.40
N SER A 83 -12.60 4.15 13.70
CA SER A 83 -11.83 2.97 13.28
C SER A 83 -10.33 3.26 13.28
N PRO A 84 -9.58 2.78 14.27
CA PRO A 84 -8.13 2.92 14.28
C PRO A 84 -7.46 2.32 13.03
N VAL A 85 -7.99 1.21 12.51
CA VAL A 85 -7.45 0.53 11.31
C VAL A 85 -7.65 1.39 10.06
N MET A 86 -8.83 1.98 9.86
CA MET A 86 -9.09 2.88 8.73
C MET A 86 -8.28 4.17 8.85
N TYR A 87 -8.10 4.68 10.06
CA TYR A 87 -7.22 5.83 10.32
C TYR A 87 -5.77 5.52 9.94
N ALA A 88 -5.23 4.38 10.38
CA ALA A 88 -3.88 3.95 10.03
C ALA A 88 -3.73 3.76 8.51
N LYS A 89 -4.75 3.20 7.86
CA LYS A 89 -4.77 3.03 6.40
C LYS A 89 -4.80 4.39 5.68
N ALA A 90 -5.57 5.36 6.19
CA ALA A 90 -5.58 6.72 5.65
C ALA A 90 -4.22 7.42 5.83
N LEU A 91 -3.57 7.26 6.96
CA LEU A 91 -2.20 7.74 7.20
C LEU A 91 -1.22 7.12 6.21
N PHE A 92 -1.25 5.80 6.03
CA PHE A 92 -0.36 5.10 5.11
C PHE A 92 -0.52 5.63 3.67
N TYR A 93 -1.76 5.69 3.15
CA TYR A 93 -1.99 6.18 1.79
C TYR A 93 -1.74 7.68 1.64
N HIS A 94 -1.89 8.48 2.71
CA HIS A 94 -1.46 9.87 2.69
C HIS A 94 0.07 9.96 2.52
N GLY A 95 0.83 9.13 3.26
CA GLY A 95 2.28 9.01 3.07
C GLY A 95 2.66 8.64 1.63
N ARG A 96 1.94 7.69 1.01
CA ARG A 96 2.13 7.31 -0.40
C ARG A 96 1.91 8.50 -1.35
N VAL A 97 0.82 9.25 -1.13
CA VAL A 97 0.54 10.47 -1.93
C VAL A 97 1.63 11.52 -1.72
N MET A 98 2.12 11.71 -0.49
CA MET A 98 3.23 12.65 -0.23
C MET A 98 4.51 12.26 -0.97
N LEU A 99 4.82 10.95 -1.06
CA LEU A 99 5.97 10.49 -1.86
C LEU A 99 5.84 10.83 -3.35
N GLU A 100 4.65 10.66 -3.91
CA GLU A 100 4.38 11.03 -5.32
C GLU A 100 4.45 12.56 -5.55
N LEU A 101 4.23 13.35 -4.50
CA LEU A 101 4.37 14.81 -4.52
C LEU A 101 5.77 15.30 -4.15
N ASP A 102 6.76 14.39 -4.06
CA ASP A 102 8.16 14.66 -3.67
C ASP A 102 8.31 15.30 -2.28
N LYS A 103 7.40 14.98 -1.35
CA LYS A 103 7.38 15.47 0.04
C LYS A 103 7.79 14.35 1.02
N GLU A 104 9.02 13.89 0.94
CA GLU A 104 9.52 12.73 1.67
C GLU A 104 9.47 12.88 3.20
N GLU A 105 9.77 14.08 3.73
CA GLU A 105 9.70 14.31 5.18
C GLU A 105 8.27 14.22 5.73
N GLU A 106 7.29 14.71 4.97
CA GLU A 106 5.88 14.61 5.33
C GLU A 106 5.41 13.15 5.23
N ALA A 107 5.81 12.45 4.16
CA ALA A 107 5.51 11.03 3.97
C ALA A 107 6.02 10.19 5.14
N LEU A 108 7.26 10.43 5.59
CA LEU A 108 7.84 9.71 6.72
C LEU A 108 7.03 9.91 8.01
N LYS A 109 6.57 11.13 8.29
CA LYS A 109 5.71 11.41 9.45
C LYS A 109 4.41 10.60 9.41
N PHE A 110 3.77 10.51 8.25
CA PHE A 110 2.56 9.73 8.08
C PHE A 110 2.81 8.22 8.23
N PHE A 111 3.89 7.69 7.67
CA PHE A 111 4.25 6.28 7.82
C PHE A 111 4.56 5.91 9.27
N LEU A 112 5.29 6.74 10.00
CA LEU A 112 5.58 6.50 11.42
C LEU A 112 4.32 6.56 12.28
N ALA A 113 3.40 7.50 12.00
CA ALA A 113 2.12 7.56 12.70
C ALA A 113 1.23 6.33 12.40
N ALA A 114 1.23 5.83 11.17
CA ALA A 114 0.55 4.59 10.81
C ALA A 114 1.18 3.37 11.50
N LYS A 115 2.51 3.31 11.56
CA LYS A 115 3.29 2.23 12.19
C LYS A 115 2.86 2.03 13.66
N ASP A 116 2.78 3.09 14.44
CA ASP A 116 2.36 3.04 15.86
C ASP A 116 1.02 2.34 16.05
N ILE A 117 0.09 2.53 15.11
CA ILE A 117 -1.23 1.90 15.18
C ILE A 117 -1.15 0.43 14.76
N TYR A 118 -0.43 0.13 13.67
CA TYR A 118 -0.29 -1.23 13.18
C TYR A 118 0.52 -2.13 14.12
N GLU A 119 1.45 -1.60 14.90
CA GLU A 119 2.11 -2.32 15.99
C GLU A 119 1.11 -2.78 17.06
N ARG A 120 0.19 -1.89 17.46
CA ARG A 120 -0.85 -2.22 18.44
C ARG A 120 -1.88 -3.22 17.90
N THR A 121 -2.23 -3.13 16.63
CA THR A 121 -3.18 -4.04 15.97
C THR A 121 -2.52 -5.31 15.44
N LYS A 122 -1.19 -5.42 15.49
CA LYS A 122 -0.37 -6.55 15.01
C LYS A 122 -0.60 -6.88 13.53
N ASP A 123 -0.80 -5.85 12.71
CA ASP A 123 -0.89 -6.02 11.26
C ASP A 123 0.52 -6.08 10.66
N HIS A 124 1.09 -7.28 10.68
CA HIS A 124 2.45 -7.52 10.21
C HIS A 124 2.63 -7.20 8.71
N LYS A 125 1.58 -7.36 7.90
CA LYS A 125 1.66 -7.03 6.46
C LYS A 125 1.83 -5.53 6.26
N MET A 126 1.04 -4.72 6.96
CA MET A 126 1.15 -3.26 6.87
C MET A 126 2.46 -2.74 7.46
N LEU A 127 2.95 -3.36 8.55
CA LEU A 127 4.27 -3.02 9.10
C LEU A 127 5.40 -3.28 8.10
N ALA A 128 5.35 -4.40 7.37
CA ALA A 128 6.34 -4.71 6.33
C ALA A 128 6.26 -3.71 5.16
N LEU A 129 5.05 -3.33 4.73
CA LEU A 129 4.87 -2.29 3.71
C LEU A 129 5.45 -0.95 4.16
N ILE A 130 5.21 -0.53 5.40
CA ILE A 130 5.79 0.71 5.95
C ILE A 130 7.31 0.62 5.99
N ALA A 131 7.88 -0.50 6.44
CA ALA A 131 9.33 -0.69 6.43
C ALA A 131 9.89 -0.58 5.00
N GLU A 132 9.22 -1.13 4.00
CA GLU A 132 9.64 -1.03 2.59
C GLU A 132 9.61 0.45 2.11
N GLU A 133 8.56 1.22 2.43
CA GLU A 133 8.46 2.63 2.07
C GLU A 133 9.55 3.49 2.74
N VAL A 134 9.78 3.28 4.04
CA VAL A 134 10.85 3.95 4.79
C VAL A 134 12.23 3.58 4.21
N GLY A 135 12.43 2.32 3.86
CA GLY A 135 13.63 1.85 3.17
C GLY A 135 13.85 2.55 1.82
N MET A 136 12.80 2.81 1.07
CA MET A 136 12.90 3.57 -0.19
C MET A 136 13.28 5.03 0.03
N ILE A 137 12.73 5.67 1.07
CA ILE A 137 13.12 7.04 1.46
C ILE A 137 14.60 7.07 1.84
N ASN A 138 15.04 6.17 2.72
CA ASN A 138 16.43 6.09 3.15
C ASN A 138 17.39 5.88 1.97
N ARG A 139 17.03 5.01 1.02
CA ARG A 139 17.83 4.78 -0.18
C ARG A 139 17.95 6.04 -1.05
N LYS A 140 16.86 6.82 -1.20
CA LYS A 140 16.88 8.09 -1.93
C LYS A 140 17.78 9.14 -1.28
N GLN A 141 17.94 9.05 0.05
CA GLN A 141 18.80 9.94 0.85
C GLN A 141 20.21 9.37 1.03
N ASP A 142 20.59 8.34 0.27
CA ASP A 142 21.88 7.64 0.33
C ASP A 142 22.19 6.99 1.69
N LEU A 143 21.20 6.83 2.55
CA LEU A 143 21.28 6.13 3.83
C LEU A 143 21.15 4.60 3.60
N TYR A 144 22.15 4.03 2.92
CA TYR A 144 22.08 2.66 2.40
C TYR A 144 21.96 1.59 3.49
N ASP A 145 22.64 1.75 4.62
CA ASP A 145 22.62 0.75 5.70
C ASP A 145 21.26 0.75 6.41
N ASP A 146 20.65 1.92 6.60
CA ASP A 146 19.29 2.05 7.13
C ASP A 146 18.26 1.48 6.13
N ALA A 147 18.43 1.74 4.84
CA ALA A 147 17.59 1.18 3.80
C ALA A 147 17.65 -0.36 3.80
N LEU A 148 18.86 -0.95 3.89
CA LEU A 148 19.04 -2.40 3.98
C LEU A 148 18.36 -2.98 5.22
N THR A 149 18.43 -2.30 6.36
CA THR A 149 17.79 -2.73 7.61
C THR A 149 16.27 -2.80 7.41
N ASN A 150 15.66 -1.76 6.88
CA ASN A 150 14.23 -1.71 6.63
C ASN A 150 13.77 -2.75 5.59
N PHE A 151 14.48 -2.90 4.47
CA PHE A 151 14.12 -3.89 3.46
C PHE A 151 14.29 -5.33 3.94
N ARG A 152 15.26 -5.62 4.80
CA ARG A 152 15.42 -6.96 5.41
C ARG A 152 14.32 -7.28 6.41
N GLU A 153 13.87 -6.29 7.19
CA GLU A 153 12.70 -6.43 8.07
C GLU A 153 11.46 -6.79 7.24
N ALA A 154 11.18 -6.03 6.19
CA ALA A 154 10.08 -6.30 5.27
C ALA A 154 10.19 -7.69 4.63
N LEU A 155 11.37 -8.04 4.08
CA LEU A 155 11.63 -9.33 3.46
C LEU A 155 11.37 -10.51 4.42
N THR A 156 11.80 -10.38 5.66
CA THR A 156 11.61 -11.42 6.69
C THR A 156 10.13 -11.63 6.96
N THR A 157 9.39 -10.54 7.11
CA THR A 157 7.95 -10.58 7.34
C THR A 157 7.19 -11.17 6.14
N TYR A 158 7.51 -10.76 4.92
CA TYR A 158 6.87 -11.30 3.71
C TYR A 158 7.14 -12.80 3.52
N LYS A 159 8.33 -13.29 3.89
CA LYS A 159 8.63 -14.74 3.90
C LYS A 159 7.77 -15.49 4.91
N GLN A 160 7.57 -14.94 6.12
CA GLN A 160 6.68 -15.52 7.13
C GLN A 160 5.22 -15.55 6.67
N LEU A 161 4.77 -14.50 5.97
CA LEU A 161 3.43 -14.41 5.40
C LEU A 161 3.24 -15.24 4.12
N LYS A 162 4.32 -15.82 3.57
CA LYS A 162 4.35 -16.54 2.30
C LYS A 162 3.86 -15.70 1.12
N ASP A 163 4.09 -14.38 1.18
CA ASP A 163 3.76 -13.42 0.12
C ASP A 163 4.92 -13.35 -0.88
N SER A 164 4.93 -14.26 -1.84
CA SER A 164 6.02 -14.41 -2.81
C SER A 164 6.24 -13.16 -3.67
N LEU A 165 5.18 -12.41 -4.01
CA LEU A 165 5.32 -11.19 -4.81
C LEU A 165 6.03 -10.10 -4.01
N SER A 166 5.65 -9.90 -2.75
CA SER A 166 6.32 -8.94 -1.87
C SER A 166 7.74 -9.38 -1.52
N VAL A 167 8.03 -10.70 -1.42
CA VAL A 167 9.39 -11.23 -1.27
C VAL A 167 10.27 -10.86 -2.47
N ILE A 168 9.75 -10.96 -3.70
CA ILE A 168 10.46 -10.53 -4.91
C ILE A 168 10.76 -9.03 -4.84
N SER A 169 9.74 -8.19 -4.53
CA SER A 169 9.90 -6.73 -4.42
C SER A 169 11.00 -6.34 -3.43
N ALA A 170 10.90 -6.84 -2.20
CA ALA A 170 11.88 -6.55 -1.15
C ALA A 170 13.29 -7.04 -1.53
N SER A 171 13.42 -8.22 -2.15
CA SER A 171 14.72 -8.74 -2.62
C SER A 171 15.33 -7.83 -3.70
N LEU A 172 14.53 -7.36 -4.66
CA LEU A 172 14.97 -6.43 -5.69
C LEU A 172 15.37 -5.07 -5.09
N ASN A 173 14.68 -4.58 -4.07
CA ASN A 173 15.04 -3.34 -3.38
C ASN A 173 16.38 -3.48 -2.66
N ILE A 174 16.64 -4.61 -2.00
CA ILE A 174 17.94 -4.91 -1.39
C ILE A 174 19.04 -4.99 -2.47
N ALA A 175 18.79 -5.69 -3.58
CA ALA A 175 19.74 -5.79 -4.67
C ALA A 175 20.12 -4.42 -5.24
N ARG A 176 19.14 -3.51 -5.40
CA ARG A 176 19.38 -2.13 -5.84
C ARG A 176 20.28 -1.36 -4.88
N VAL A 177 20.11 -1.52 -3.56
CA VAL A 177 21.00 -0.87 -2.58
C VAL A 177 22.43 -1.37 -2.75
N TYR A 178 22.64 -2.69 -2.88
CA TYR A 178 23.96 -3.25 -3.12
C TYR A 178 24.57 -2.81 -4.46
N LEU A 179 23.73 -2.61 -5.49
CA LEU A 179 24.18 -2.03 -6.74
C LEU A 179 24.75 -0.61 -6.55
N PHE A 180 24.07 0.26 -5.78
CA PHE A 180 24.57 1.60 -5.47
C PHE A 180 25.83 1.58 -4.61
N LYS A 181 25.97 0.60 -3.73
CA LYS A 181 27.20 0.37 -2.92
C LYS A 181 28.33 -0.26 -3.73
N SER A 182 28.10 -0.66 -4.99
CA SER A 182 29.05 -1.41 -5.83
C SER A 182 29.43 -2.77 -5.26
N GLU A 183 28.57 -3.38 -4.46
CA GLU A 183 28.72 -4.71 -3.86
C GLU A 183 28.09 -5.78 -4.79
N TRP A 184 28.79 -6.11 -5.86
CA TRP A 184 28.27 -6.91 -6.99
C TRP A 184 27.84 -8.34 -6.60
N ASP A 185 28.56 -8.99 -5.70
CA ASP A 185 28.25 -10.36 -5.26
C ASP A 185 26.92 -10.39 -4.50
N SER A 186 26.76 -9.47 -3.56
CA SER A 186 25.51 -9.31 -2.80
C SER A 186 24.35 -8.93 -3.72
N CYS A 187 24.58 -8.01 -4.65
CA CYS A 187 23.59 -7.60 -5.63
C CYS A 187 23.10 -8.81 -6.46
N SER A 188 24.03 -9.59 -7.02
CA SER A 188 23.72 -10.78 -7.81
C SER A 188 22.97 -11.84 -7.02
N LEU A 189 23.33 -12.05 -5.75
CA LEU A 189 22.66 -13.01 -4.87
C LEU A 189 21.16 -12.67 -4.72
N TYR A 190 20.83 -11.42 -4.39
CA TYR A 190 19.45 -11.02 -4.18
C TYR A 190 18.65 -10.97 -5.49
N TYR A 191 19.26 -10.60 -6.61
CA TYR A 191 18.63 -10.69 -7.94
C TYR A 191 18.29 -12.13 -8.32
N ASN A 192 19.25 -13.06 -8.15
CA ASN A 192 19.03 -14.46 -8.47
C ASN A 192 17.95 -15.10 -7.58
N ASN A 193 17.93 -14.79 -6.29
CA ASN A 193 16.86 -15.23 -5.39
C ASN A 193 15.47 -14.73 -5.84
N ALA A 194 15.37 -13.47 -6.24
CA ALA A 194 14.12 -12.90 -6.74
C ALA A 194 13.69 -13.59 -8.05
N LEU A 195 14.64 -13.83 -8.95
CA LEU A 195 14.39 -14.50 -10.24
C LEU A 195 13.92 -15.94 -10.04
N GLU A 196 14.55 -16.70 -9.15
CA GLU A 196 14.17 -18.08 -8.83
C GLU A 196 12.70 -18.15 -8.36
N ILE A 197 12.31 -17.29 -7.42
CA ILE A 197 10.94 -17.23 -6.92
C ILE A 197 9.96 -16.85 -8.04
N ALA A 198 10.32 -15.87 -8.88
CA ALA A 198 9.49 -15.46 -10.02
C ALA A 198 9.30 -16.60 -11.03
N CYS A 199 10.36 -17.36 -11.35
CA CYS A 199 10.29 -18.53 -12.23
C CYS A 199 9.36 -19.60 -11.65
N LEU A 200 9.46 -19.89 -10.36
CA LEU A 200 8.58 -20.88 -9.70
C LEU A 200 7.11 -20.46 -9.74
N LEU A 201 6.81 -19.17 -9.56
CA LEU A 201 5.44 -18.66 -9.65
C LEU A 201 4.88 -18.78 -11.08
N TYR A 202 5.71 -18.53 -12.09
CA TYR A 202 5.29 -18.60 -13.49
C TYR A 202 5.12 -20.04 -14.00
N THR A 203 5.93 -20.98 -13.51
CA THR A 203 5.91 -22.40 -13.93
C THR A 203 4.93 -23.26 -13.13
N SER A 204 4.36 -22.75 -12.03
CA SER A 204 3.32 -23.44 -11.29
C SER A 204 2.04 -23.51 -12.14
N PRO A 205 1.43 -24.70 -12.31
CA PRO A 205 0.18 -24.82 -13.08
C PRO A 205 -0.87 -23.89 -12.48
N SER A 206 -1.51 -23.11 -13.36
CA SER A 206 -2.59 -22.21 -12.97
C SER A 206 -3.74 -23.04 -12.36
N PRO A 207 -4.40 -22.57 -11.30
CA PRO A 207 -5.63 -23.23 -10.81
C PRO A 207 -6.73 -23.39 -11.86
N ARG A 208 -6.55 -22.81 -13.06
CA ARG A 208 -7.45 -22.96 -14.21
C ARG A 208 -7.13 -24.18 -15.07
N ASP A 209 -5.98 -24.82 -14.85
CA ASP A 209 -5.51 -25.98 -15.64
C ASP A 209 -5.73 -27.32 -14.86
N ALA A 210 -6.40 -27.26 -13.72
CA ALA A 210 -6.89 -28.36 -12.91
C ALA A 210 -8.43 -28.40 -12.87
#